data_9dd2458b47be475499d32847b4ef4e5d
#
_entry.id   9dd2458b47be475499d32847b4ef4e5d
#
_cell.length_a   1.000
_cell.length_b   1.000
_cell.length_c   1.000
_cell.angle_alpha   90.00
_cell.angle_beta   90.00
_cell.angle_gamma   90.00
#
_symmetry.space_group_name_H-M   'P 1'
#
loop_
_entity.id
_entity.type
_entity.pdbx_description
1 polymer ?
#
loop_
_entity_poly.entity_id
_entity_poly.type
_entity_poly.pdbx_seq_one_letter_code
_entity_poly.pdbx_strand_id
1 'polypeptide(L)'
;MSENKPIKKYSAGAISASVWKNEMKDGSVVHAVSIERRYQDKEGDWQSTNNMRMNDLPKVRLLADKAYEFLAMASKEEREGSAPSFSK
;
A
#
# COMPACT_ATOMS: atom_id res chain seq x y z
N MET A 1 -12.93 18.23 -4.22
CA MET A 1 -12.81 17.41 -3.76
C MET A 1 -11.90 16.59 -4.16
N SER A 2 -11.18 16.34 -3.55
CA SER A 2 -10.26 15.61 -3.99
C SER A 2 -10.64 14.27 -4.09
N GLU A 3 -10.13 13.54 -4.89
CA GLU A 3 -10.46 12.31 -5.02
C GLU A 3 -9.52 11.58 -4.33
N ASN A 4 -9.74 10.77 -3.49
CA ASN A 4 -8.83 9.98 -2.78
C ASN A 4 -8.55 8.73 -3.52
N LYS A 5 -7.65 8.78 -4.43
CA LYS A 5 -7.25 7.62 -5.17
C LYS A 5 -5.89 7.19 -4.73
N PRO A 6 -5.62 5.90 -4.67
CA PRO A 6 -4.29 5.46 -4.31
C PRO A 6 -3.30 5.85 -5.40
N ILE A 7 -2.09 6.19 -5.03
CA ILE A 7 -1.08 6.54 -6.00
C ILE A 7 -0.45 5.28 -6.57
N LYS A 8 -0.67 4.14 -5.91
CA LYS A 8 -0.17 2.87 -6.45
C LYS A 8 -0.97 1.76 -5.80
N LYS A 9 -1.20 0.69 -6.54
CA LYS A 9 -1.93 -0.44 -6.00
C LYS A 9 -1.30 -1.72 -6.49
N TYR A 10 -1.15 -2.68 -5.60
CA TYR A 10 -0.62 -3.99 -5.92
C TYR A 10 -1.65 -5.03 -5.50
N SER A 11 -1.72 -6.11 -6.23
CA SER A 11 -2.68 -7.17 -5.90
C SER A 11 -2.06 -8.53 -6.06
N ALA A 12 -2.48 -9.46 -5.24
CA ALA A 12 -2.08 -10.84 -5.34
C ALA A 12 -3.29 -11.67 -4.94
N GLY A 13 -3.97 -12.24 -5.90
CA GLY A 13 -5.21 -12.98 -5.63
C GLY A 13 -6.25 -12.03 -5.08
N ALA A 14 -6.84 -12.37 -3.98
CA ALA A 14 -7.88 -11.55 -3.39
C ALA A 14 -7.32 -10.45 -2.47
N ILE A 15 -6.01 -10.40 -2.30
CA ILE A 15 -5.39 -9.44 -1.41
C ILE A 15 -4.88 -8.27 -2.22
N SER A 16 -5.07 -7.06 -1.75
CA SER A 16 -4.52 -5.90 -2.44
C SER A 16 -3.95 -4.92 -1.44
N ALA A 17 -2.93 -4.20 -1.86
CA ALA A 17 -2.31 -3.17 -1.06
C ALA A 17 -2.39 -1.88 -1.83
N SER A 18 -2.90 -0.84 -1.21
CA SER A 18 -3.05 0.47 -1.85
C SER A 18 -2.16 1.46 -1.12
N VAL A 19 -1.43 2.24 -1.88
CA VAL A 19 -0.53 3.24 -1.32
C VAL A 19 -1.18 4.59 -1.50
N TRP A 20 -1.29 5.34 -0.42
CA TRP A 20 -1.97 6.61 -0.39
C TRP A 20 -1.03 7.73 -0.04
N LYS A 21 -1.31 8.91 -0.54
CA LYS A 21 -0.51 10.06 -0.23
C LYS A 21 -1.42 11.07 0.44
N ASN A 22 -1.06 11.54 1.59
CA ASN A 22 -1.85 12.50 2.33
C ASN A 22 -1.04 13.75 2.57
N GLU A 23 -1.59 14.90 2.21
CA GLU A 23 -0.92 16.15 2.47
C GLU A 23 -1.49 16.75 3.72
N MET A 24 -0.63 17.13 4.62
CA MET A 24 -1.08 17.68 5.88
C MET A 24 -1.18 19.18 5.76
N LYS A 25 -1.81 19.81 6.74
CA LYS A 25 -2.03 21.23 6.71
C LYS A 25 -0.73 22.02 6.72
N ASP A 26 0.28 21.48 7.32
CA ASP A 26 1.54 22.21 7.41
C ASP A 26 2.39 21.99 6.15
N GLY A 27 1.87 21.34 5.15
CA GLY A 27 2.61 21.11 3.92
C GLY A 27 3.38 19.83 3.87
N SER A 28 3.41 19.09 4.95
CA SER A 28 4.14 17.83 4.92
C SER A 28 3.32 16.77 4.24
N VAL A 29 3.96 15.71 3.84
CA VAL A 29 3.30 14.62 3.14
C VAL A 29 3.53 13.34 3.93
N VAL A 30 2.47 12.59 4.12
CA VAL A 30 2.55 11.32 4.80
C VAL A 30 1.99 10.28 3.87
N HIS A 31 2.67 9.15 3.77
CA HIS A 31 2.17 8.05 2.96
C HIS A 31 1.59 6.98 3.87
N ALA A 32 0.59 6.31 3.38
CA ALA A 32 -0.04 5.23 4.14
C ALA A 32 -0.30 4.08 3.20
N VAL A 33 -0.36 2.89 3.74
CA VAL A 33 -0.64 1.70 2.95
C VAL A 33 -1.77 0.97 3.62
N SER A 34 -2.78 0.61 2.85
CA SER A 34 -3.87 -0.19 3.37
C SER A 34 -3.87 -1.52 2.66
N ILE A 35 -4.11 -2.60 3.39
CA ILE A 35 -4.13 -3.93 2.81
C ILE A 35 -5.48 -4.53 3.11
N GLU A 36 -6.13 -5.04 2.09
CA GLU A 36 -7.45 -5.59 2.20
C GLU A 36 -7.57 -6.91 1.52
N ARG A 37 -8.50 -7.72 1.94
CA ARG A 37 -8.84 -8.96 1.28
C ARG A 37 -10.27 -8.87 0.80
N ARG A 38 -10.52 -9.22 -0.44
CA ARG A 38 -11.88 -9.20 -0.97
C ARG A 38 -12.47 -10.58 -0.87
N TYR A 39 -13.74 -10.66 -0.59
CA TYR A 39 -14.42 -11.93 -0.51
C TYR A 39 -15.87 -11.76 -0.94
N GLN A 40 -16.52 -12.84 -1.29
CA GLN A 40 -17.92 -12.82 -1.67
C GLN A 40 -18.73 -13.28 -0.49
N ASP A 41 -19.76 -12.53 -0.15
CA ASP A 41 -20.58 -12.91 0.99
C ASP A 41 -21.64 -13.92 0.56
N LYS A 42 -22.53 -14.24 1.43
CA LYS A 42 -23.51 -15.27 1.16
C LYS A 42 -24.43 -14.92 0.02
N GLU A 43 -24.66 -13.64 -0.19
CA GLU A 43 -25.52 -13.23 -1.25
C GLU A 43 -24.79 -13.03 -2.56
N GLY A 44 -23.52 -13.31 -2.61
CA GLY A 44 -22.76 -13.15 -3.83
C GLY A 44 -22.18 -11.77 -4.01
N ASP A 45 -22.35 -10.89 -3.05
CA ASP A 45 -21.83 -9.54 -3.18
C ASP A 45 -20.39 -9.48 -2.74
N TRP A 46 -19.58 -8.68 -3.41
CA TRP A 46 -18.19 -8.55 -3.06
C TRP A 46 -18.01 -7.58 -1.90
N GLN A 47 -17.24 -8.01 -0.93
CA GLN A 47 -16.96 -7.22 0.25
C GLN A 47 -15.45 -7.17 0.47
N SER A 48 -15.00 -6.33 1.37
CA SER A 48 -13.59 -6.31 1.70
C SER A 48 -13.43 -6.30 3.20
N THR A 49 -12.31 -6.79 3.66
CA THR A 49 -12.04 -6.88 5.08
C THR A 49 -10.55 -6.72 5.32
N ASN A 50 -10.19 -6.29 6.52
CA ASN A 50 -8.79 -6.22 6.89
C ASN A 50 -8.35 -7.49 7.60
N ASN A 51 -9.25 -8.45 7.77
CA ASN A 51 -8.90 -9.69 8.43
C ASN A 51 -8.31 -10.65 7.43
N MET A 52 -7.16 -11.22 7.74
CA MET A 52 -6.47 -12.12 6.83
C MET A 52 -6.46 -13.50 7.39
N ARG A 53 -6.53 -14.50 6.53
CA ARG A 53 -6.42 -15.86 6.96
C ARG A 53 -4.97 -16.26 6.90
N MET A 54 -4.66 -17.38 7.54
CA MET A 54 -3.29 -17.81 7.58
C MET A 54 -2.68 -17.94 6.19
N ASN A 55 -3.43 -18.47 5.25
CA ASN A 55 -2.90 -18.66 3.92
C ASN A 55 -2.75 -17.36 3.14
N ASP A 56 -3.30 -16.26 3.64
CA ASP A 56 -3.16 -14.98 2.98
C ASP A 56 -1.87 -14.30 3.38
N LEU A 57 -1.25 -14.74 4.46
CA LEU A 57 -0.12 -14.02 5.01
C LEU A 57 1.09 -13.92 4.07
N PRO A 58 1.43 -14.96 3.32
CA PRO A 58 2.53 -14.78 2.36
C PRO A 58 2.24 -13.71 1.31
N LYS A 59 0.96 -13.59 0.93
CA LYS A 59 0.60 -12.57 -0.03
C LYS A 59 0.67 -11.19 0.58
N VAL A 60 0.26 -11.08 1.84
CA VAL A 60 0.35 -9.82 2.54
C VAL A 60 1.81 -9.39 2.62
N ARG A 61 2.69 -10.33 2.92
CA ARG A 61 4.10 -10.03 3.01
C ARG A 61 4.64 -9.53 1.69
N LEU A 62 4.29 -10.21 0.60
CA LEU A 62 4.74 -9.81 -0.72
C LEU A 62 4.27 -8.41 -1.04
N LEU A 63 3.00 -8.13 -0.78
CA LEU A 63 2.45 -6.83 -1.12
C LEU A 63 3.02 -5.73 -0.24
N ALA A 64 3.28 -6.04 1.02
CA ALA A 64 3.88 -5.07 1.91
C ALA A 64 5.29 -4.73 1.43
N ASP A 65 6.03 -5.74 0.98
CA ASP A 65 7.36 -5.50 0.45
C ASP A 65 7.32 -4.63 -0.79
N LYS A 66 6.35 -4.87 -1.66
CA LYS A 66 6.23 -4.09 -2.88
C LYS A 66 5.88 -2.64 -2.57
N ALA A 67 4.99 -2.42 -1.63
CA ALA A 67 4.61 -1.07 -1.25
C ALA A 67 5.81 -0.35 -0.63
N TYR A 68 6.57 -1.06 0.18
CA TYR A 68 7.73 -0.48 0.81
C TYR A 68 8.76 -0.10 -0.26
N GLU A 69 9.00 -0.97 -1.22
CA GLU A 69 9.95 -0.68 -2.27
C GLU A 69 9.55 0.55 -3.05
N PHE A 70 8.28 0.64 -3.37
CA PHE A 70 7.78 1.77 -4.12
C PHE A 70 8.02 3.07 -3.36
N LEU A 71 7.70 3.09 -2.09
CA LEU A 71 7.84 4.29 -1.30
C LEU A 71 9.30 4.61 -1.01
N ALA A 72 10.09 3.60 -0.77
CA ALA A 72 11.49 3.83 -0.50
C ALA A 72 12.22 4.38 -1.71
N MET A 73 11.88 3.88 -2.88
CA MET A 73 12.53 4.36 -4.08
C MET A 73 12.06 5.74 -4.47
N ALA A 74 10.79 6.04 -4.25
CA ALA A 74 10.29 7.36 -4.53
C ALA A 74 10.95 8.38 -3.60
N SER A 75 11.12 8.01 -2.36
CA SER A 75 11.74 8.88 -1.42
C SER A 75 13.17 9.14 -1.81
N LYS A 76 13.84 8.12 -2.28
CA LYS A 76 15.19 8.25 -2.68
C LYS A 76 15.32 9.20 -3.86
N GLU A 77 14.44 9.09 -4.79
CA GLU A 77 14.47 9.96 -5.93
C GLU A 77 14.18 11.38 -5.55
N GLU A 78 13.32 11.59 -4.62
CA GLU A 78 13.02 12.91 -4.19
C GLU A 78 14.19 13.53 -3.50
N ARG A 79 14.99 12.75 -2.80
CA ARG A 79 16.10 13.29 -2.16
C ARG A 79 17.20 13.56 -3.09
N GLU A 80 17.18 13.04 -4.21
CA GLU A 80 18.07 13.37 -5.17
C GLU A 80 19.42 13.52 -4.80
N GLY A 81 20.23 12.90 -5.13
CA GLY A 81 21.56 12.97 -4.77
C GLY A 81 21.92 12.55 -3.45
N SER A 82 21.03 12.32 -2.62
CA SER A 82 21.37 11.96 -1.37
C SER A 82 21.76 10.56 -1.39
N ALA A 83 22.72 10.20 -0.78
CA ALA A 83 23.19 8.93 -0.75
C ALA A 83 22.32 8.05 -0.13
N PRO A 84 22.18 7.11 -0.48
CA PRO A 84 21.30 6.29 0.01
C PRO A 84 21.76 5.47 0.89
N SER A 85 22.22 5.18 1.16
CA SER A 85 22.59 4.45 1.99
C SER A 85 22.00 3.55 2.55
N PHE A 86 21.77 2.95 2.76
CA PHE A 86 21.13 2.14 3.26
C PHE A 86 21.50 1.18 3.39
N SER A 87 21.69 0.90 3.80
CA SER A 87 21.84 0.14 3.93
C SER A 87 21.66 -0.60 4.25
N LYS A 88 21.76 -0.98 4.46
CA LYS A 88 21.57 -1.66 4.77
C LYS A 88 21.58 -1.96 4.97
#